data_5d42109821b9f173580f5ab2d5b63011
#
_entry.id   5d42109821b9f173580f5ab2d5b63011
#
_cell.length_a   1.000
_cell.length_b   1.000
_cell.length_c   1.000
_cell.angle_alpha   90.00
_cell.angle_beta   90.00
_cell.angle_gamma   90.00
#
_symmetry.space_group_name_H-M   'P 1'
#
loop_
_entity.id
_entity.type
_entity.pdbx_description
1 polymer ?
#
loop_
_entity_poly.entity_id
_entity_poly.type
_entity_poly.pdbx_seq_one_letter_code
_entity_poly.pdbx_strand_id
1 'polypeptide(L)'
;MKFTVFQDSRRGARKSNQDRVGYSYSRDALLLVVADGMGGHLHGEVAAQLAVELLTDQFEQKAQPALANPLQFLADSFQRCHEAIYDYAARKEMLEIPRTTCVACIVQDGIAYWAHVGDSRLYLLRGSKVLAQTRDHSKVRRLLDERKITEEEARVHPEKNKIYSCLGGVYPPEIDLGGKVALSDGDTLLLCSDGLWGSLEDDELAHFLGAFPVLFAVPQLMDRAELRGGKFGDNLSALAINWHDAGENEVNGDAFVSTLKLDHHTISTHVDPLTAKDGGDFTDDDIESAIAEIQAAIAKYSK
;
A
#
# COMPACT_ATOMS: atom_id res chain seq x y z
N MET A 1 -4.44 21.71 -0.20
CA MET A 1 -3.46 20.63 -0.07
C MET A 1 -2.62 20.57 -1.34
N LYS A 2 -1.28 20.39 -1.23
CA LYS A 2 -0.36 20.36 -2.38
C LYS A 2 0.65 19.23 -2.18
N PHE A 3 0.82 18.36 -3.16
CA PHE A 3 1.75 17.24 -3.11
C PHE A 3 2.15 16.79 -4.51
N THR A 4 3.31 16.12 -4.63
CA THR A 4 3.72 15.38 -5.82
C THR A 4 3.61 13.90 -5.50
N VAL A 5 3.04 13.09 -6.39
CA VAL A 5 2.86 11.65 -6.18
C VAL A 5 3.55 10.85 -7.28
N PHE A 6 4.12 9.71 -6.91
CA PHE A 6 4.62 8.69 -7.82
C PHE A 6 4.28 7.30 -7.28
N GLN A 7 3.82 6.42 -8.16
CA GLN A 7 3.58 5.01 -7.84
C GLN A 7 4.15 4.12 -8.94
N ASP A 8 4.61 2.94 -8.54
CA ASP A 8 5.07 1.88 -9.44
C ASP A 8 4.81 0.52 -8.78
N SER A 9 4.46 -0.47 -9.59
CA SER A 9 4.24 -1.84 -9.14
C SER A 9 4.74 -2.81 -10.20
N ARG A 10 5.70 -3.66 -9.82
CA ARG A 10 6.40 -4.57 -10.73
C ARG A 10 6.28 -6.01 -10.29
N ARG A 11 6.19 -6.90 -11.24
CA ARG A 11 6.07 -8.34 -10.99
C ARG A 11 7.34 -8.95 -10.39
N GLY A 12 8.51 -8.36 -10.65
CA GLY A 12 9.79 -9.00 -10.32
C GLY A 12 9.96 -10.35 -11.01
N ALA A 13 10.48 -11.33 -10.29
CA ALA A 13 10.71 -12.67 -10.81
C ALA A 13 9.52 -13.64 -10.60
N ARG A 14 8.43 -13.16 -9.99
CA ARG A 14 7.23 -13.97 -9.74
C ARG A 14 6.46 -14.26 -11.04
N LYS A 15 5.53 -15.23 -11.01
CA LYS A 15 4.65 -15.53 -12.14
C LYS A 15 3.57 -14.48 -12.35
N SER A 16 3.03 -13.93 -11.25
CA SER A 16 2.00 -12.89 -11.24
C SER A 16 2.40 -11.77 -10.30
N ASN A 17 1.80 -10.60 -10.48
CA ASN A 17 1.91 -9.50 -9.52
C ASN A 17 0.68 -9.53 -8.60
N GLN A 18 0.91 -9.82 -7.32
CA GLN A 18 -0.14 -9.89 -6.31
C GLN A 18 -0.24 -8.60 -5.47
N ASP A 19 0.71 -7.68 -5.65
CA ASP A 19 0.65 -6.36 -5.04
C ASP A 19 -0.40 -5.47 -5.70
N ARG A 20 -1.00 -4.59 -4.90
CA ARG A 20 -1.86 -3.49 -5.38
C ARG A 20 -1.51 -2.21 -4.68
N VAL A 21 -1.55 -1.14 -5.46
CA VAL A 21 -1.33 0.22 -4.96
C VAL A 21 -2.48 1.11 -5.40
N GLY A 22 -2.83 2.09 -4.57
CA GLY A 22 -3.88 3.03 -4.91
C GLY A 22 -3.79 4.30 -4.07
N TYR A 23 -4.27 5.39 -4.61
CA TYR A 23 -4.49 6.62 -3.87
C TYR A 23 -5.76 7.31 -4.35
N SER A 24 -6.39 8.04 -3.44
CA SER A 24 -7.51 8.90 -3.73
C SER A 24 -7.39 10.20 -2.94
N TYR A 25 -7.92 11.29 -3.45
CA TYR A 25 -7.88 12.58 -2.77
C TYR A 25 -9.15 13.38 -2.96
N SER A 26 -9.47 14.15 -1.96
CA SER A 26 -10.46 15.22 -1.99
C SER A 26 -9.76 16.57 -1.95
N ARG A 27 -10.52 17.66 -1.80
CA ARG A 27 -9.91 18.98 -1.62
C ARG A 27 -8.99 19.05 -0.39
N ASP A 28 -9.36 18.40 0.72
CA ASP A 28 -8.73 18.61 2.03
C ASP A 28 -8.10 17.33 2.62
N ALA A 29 -8.26 16.18 1.98
CA ALA A 29 -7.71 14.90 2.44
C ALA A 29 -7.12 14.07 1.29
N LEU A 30 -6.07 13.29 1.58
CA LEU A 30 -5.40 12.35 0.67
C LEU A 30 -5.33 10.99 1.36
N LEU A 31 -5.68 9.94 0.65
CA LEU A 31 -5.49 8.54 1.02
C LEU A 31 -4.41 7.91 0.13
N LEU A 32 -3.48 7.17 0.74
CA LEU A 32 -2.47 6.34 0.09
C LEU A 32 -2.63 4.90 0.60
N VAL A 33 -2.55 3.89 -0.27
CA VAL A 33 -2.70 2.48 0.10
C VAL A 33 -1.71 1.61 -0.68
N VAL A 34 -1.07 0.67 0.01
CA VAL A 34 -0.32 -0.45 -0.58
C VAL A 34 -0.77 -1.74 0.10
N ALA A 35 -1.03 -2.77 -0.70
CA ALA A 35 -1.44 -4.09 -0.26
C ALA A 35 -0.63 -5.14 -1.01
N ASP A 36 -0.01 -6.07 -0.26
CA ASP A 36 0.77 -7.19 -0.78
C ASP A 36 -0.04 -8.47 -0.59
N GLY A 37 -0.46 -9.04 -1.70
CA GLY A 37 -1.30 -10.22 -1.74
C GLY A 37 -0.53 -11.50 -1.48
N MET A 38 -0.99 -12.30 -0.52
CA MET A 38 -0.35 -13.54 -0.13
C MET A 38 -1.25 -14.74 -0.39
N GLY A 39 -0.68 -15.74 -1.02
CA GLY A 39 -1.38 -17.01 -1.24
C GLY A 39 -0.55 -17.93 -2.13
N GLY A 40 -0.23 -19.12 -1.64
CA GLY A 40 0.68 -20.03 -2.36
C GLY A 40 0.14 -20.54 -3.70
N HIS A 41 -1.14 -20.38 -4.02
CA HIS A 41 -1.74 -21.00 -5.20
C HIS A 41 -2.93 -20.28 -5.80
N LEU A 42 -3.15 -19.06 -5.80
CA LEU A 42 -4.24 -18.32 -6.45
C LEU A 42 -4.97 -17.43 -5.44
N HIS A 43 -5.10 -16.16 -5.81
CA HIS A 43 -6.01 -15.17 -5.24
C HIS A 43 -5.44 -14.19 -4.20
N GLY A 44 -4.11 -14.13 -3.95
CA GLY A 44 -3.52 -13.03 -3.16
C GLY A 44 -3.83 -11.68 -3.81
N GLU A 45 -3.76 -11.61 -5.14
CA GLU A 45 -4.12 -10.44 -5.94
C GLU A 45 -5.56 -9.98 -5.72
N VAL A 46 -6.50 -10.93 -5.50
CA VAL A 46 -7.89 -10.61 -5.22
C VAL A 46 -8.05 -9.96 -3.85
N ALA A 47 -7.36 -10.49 -2.82
CA ALA A 47 -7.40 -9.91 -1.49
C ALA A 47 -6.80 -8.50 -1.48
N ALA A 48 -5.66 -8.30 -2.15
CA ALA A 48 -5.02 -7.00 -2.29
C ALA A 48 -5.92 -6.01 -3.05
N GLN A 49 -6.57 -6.45 -4.14
CA GLN A 49 -7.49 -5.64 -4.93
C GLN A 49 -8.70 -5.20 -4.08
N LEU A 50 -9.35 -6.15 -3.39
CA LEU A 50 -10.47 -5.85 -2.49
C LEU A 50 -10.10 -4.82 -1.41
N ALA A 51 -8.91 -4.95 -0.82
CA ALA A 51 -8.45 -4.03 0.21
C ALA A 51 -8.27 -2.60 -0.35
N VAL A 52 -7.59 -2.46 -1.50
CA VAL A 52 -7.35 -1.14 -2.12
C VAL A 52 -8.66 -0.51 -2.57
N GLU A 53 -9.53 -1.24 -3.28
CA GLU A 53 -10.80 -0.72 -3.77
C GLU A 53 -11.74 -0.30 -2.64
N LEU A 54 -11.92 -1.15 -1.61
CA LEU A 54 -12.77 -0.80 -0.47
C LEU A 54 -12.28 0.45 0.27
N LEU A 55 -10.97 0.58 0.47
CA LEU A 55 -10.39 1.76 1.13
C LEU A 55 -10.61 3.02 0.30
N THR A 56 -10.38 2.96 -1.01
CA THR A 56 -10.55 4.12 -1.92
C THR A 56 -12.01 4.50 -2.07
N ASP A 57 -12.92 3.55 -2.29
CA ASP A 57 -14.35 3.80 -2.43
C ASP A 57 -14.95 4.42 -1.15
N GLN A 58 -14.61 3.85 0.02
CA GLN A 58 -15.09 4.40 1.28
C GLN A 58 -14.52 5.81 1.56
N PHE A 59 -13.26 6.04 1.15
CA PHE A 59 -12.65 7.36 1.27
C PHE A 59 -13.39 8.38 0.39
N GLU A 60 -13.66 8.08 -0.86
CA GLU A 60 -14.38 8.96 -1.79
C GLU A 60 -15.78 9.31 -1.28
N GLN A 61 -16.46 8.36 -0.66
CA GLN A 61 -17.78 8.58 -0.08
C GLN A 61 -17.76 9.45 1.17
N LYS A 62 -16.73 9.30 2.03
CA LYS A 62 -16.71 9.92 3.36
C LYS A 62 -15.87 11.19 3.46
N ALA A 63 -14.83 11.33 2.61
CA ALA A 63 -13.95 12.51 2.61
C ALA A 63 -14.54 13.66 1.78
N GLN A 64 -15.64 14.25 2.24
CA GLN A 64 -16.37 15.31 1.54
C GLN A 64 -16.45 16.60 2.36
N PRO A 65 -15.42 17.47 2.32
CA PRO A 65 -14.12 17.32 1.66
C PRO A 65 -13.06 16.65 2.56
N ALA A 66 -13.39 16.33 3.79
CA ALA A 66 -12.50 15.77 4.79
C ALA A 66 -13.19 14.68 5.61
N LEU A 67 -12.39 13.83 6.23
CA LEU A 67 -12.86 12.79 7.16
C LEU A 67 -13.11 13.39 8.55
N ALA A 68 -14.20 13.00 9.21
CA ALA A 68 -14.46 13.42 10.58
C ALA A 68 -13.41 12.89 11.56
N ASN A 69 -12.91 11.67 11.35
CA ASN A 69 -11.87 11.06 12.17
C ASN A 69 -11.03 10.11 11.30
N PRO A 70 -9.83 10.52 10.83
CA PRO A 70 -8.98 9.70 9.96
C PRO A 70 -8.57 8.36 10.57
N LEU A 71 -8.21 8.29 11.87
CA LEU A 71 -7.80 7.03 12.51
C LEU A 71 -8.97 6.05 12.65
N GLN A 72 -10.16 6.55 13.01
CA GLN A 72 -11.34 5.69 13.09
C GLN A 72 -11.75 5.18 11.70
N PHE A 73 -11.65 6.04 10.68
CA PHE A 73 -11.87 5.63 9.29
C PHE A 73 -10.95 4.48 8.90
N LEU A 74 -9.64 4.59 9.17
CA LEU A 74 -8.67 3.54 8.87
C LEU A 74 -9.00 2.23 9.63
N ALA A 75 -9.26 2.31 10.93
CA ALA A 75 -9.60 1.13 11.74
C ALA A 75 -10.84 0.40 11.20
N ASP A 76 -11.93 1.14 10.95
CA ASP A 76 -13.19 0.58 10.45
C ASP A 76 -13.01 0.00 9.04
N SER A 77 -12.24 0.68 8.18
CA SER A 77 -12.02 0.23 6.80
C SER A 77 -11.18 -1.03 6.74
N PHE A 78 -10.13 -1.15 7.54
CA PHE A 78 -9.32 -2.38 7.63
C PHE A 78 -10.16 -3.58 8.12
N GLN A 79 -11.00 -3.36 9.13
CA GLN A 79 -11.91 -4.40 9.61
C GLN A 79 -12.87 -4.85 8.51
N ARG A 80 -13.46 -3.91 7.77
CA ARG A 80 -14.35 -4.22 6.64
C ARG A 80 -13.63 -4.93 5.49
N CYS A 81 -12.38 -4.56 5.20
CA CYS A 81 -11.58 -5.28 4.20
C CYS A 81 -11.39 -6.74 4.61
N HIS A 82 -11.06 -7.00 5.88
CA HIS A 82 -10.93 -8.36 6.40
C HIS A 82 -12.23 -9.16 6.22
N GLU A 83 -13.37 -8.59 6.62
CA GLU A 83 -14.69 -9.22 6.50
C GLU A 83 -15.07 -9.47 5.03
N ALA A 84 -14.81 -8.50 4.14
CA ALA A 84 -15.11 -8.62 2.71
C ALA A 84 -14.31 -9.74 2.03
N ILE A 85 -13.02 -9.88 2.37
CA ILE A 85 -12.18 -10.97 1.85
C ILE A 85 -12.70 -12.33 2.35
N TYR A 86 -13.09 -12.41 3.62
CA TYR A 86 -13.66 -13.63 4.18
C TYR A 86 -14.98 -14.02 3.49
N ASP A 87 -15.89 -13.05 3.33
CA ASP A 87 -17.17 -13.25 2.65
C ASP A 87 -17.00 -13.62 1.16
N TYR A 88 -15.99 -13.05 0.50
CA TYR A 88 -15.65 -13.41 -0.88
C TYR A 88 -15.24 -14.88 -0.96
N ALA A 89 -14.32 -15.32 -0.11
CA ALA A 89 -13.88 -16.71 -0.06
C ALA A 89 -15.02 -17.68 0.22
N ALA A 90 -15.90 -17.34 1.17
CA ALA A 90 -17.06 -18.16 1.52
C ALA A 90 -18.06 -18.28 0.35
N ARG A 91 -18.34 -17.18 -0.37
CA ARG A 91 -19.25 -17.19 -1.55
C ARG A 91 -18.69 -17.98 -2.73
N LYS A 92 -17.36 -17.99 -2.88
CA LYS A 92 -16.66 -18.74 -3.93
C LYS A 92 -16.35 -20.19 -3.53
N GLU A 93 -16.77 -20.60 -2.33
CA GLU A 93 -16.47 -21.93 -1.79
C GLU A 93 -14.98 -22.28 -1.86
N MET A 94 -14.12 -21.27 -1.60
CA MET A 94 -12.67 -21.42 -1.70
C MET A 94 -12.15 -22.31 -0.56
N LEU A 95 -11.23 -23.22 -0.88
CA LEU A 95 -10.57 -24.07 0.11
C LEU A 95 -9.64 -23.29 1.04
N GLU A 96 -9.03 -22.24 0.52
CA GLU A 96 -8.16 -21.33 1.28
C GLU A 96 -8.66 -19.90 1.13
N ILE A 97 -8.67 -19.16 2.23
CA ILE A 97 -9.05 -17.75 2.23
C ILE A 97 -7.86 -16.94 1.69
N PRO A 98 -8.07 -16.10 0.64
CA PRO A 98 -7.05 -15.16 0.18
C PRO A 98 -6.62 -14.21 1.29
N ARG A 99 -5.38 -13.79 1.27
CA ARG A 99 -4.81 -12.93 2.30
C ARG A 99 -3.99 -11.81 1.69
N THR A 100 -3.92 -10.71 2.39
CA THR A 100 -3.06 -9.60 1.99
C THR A 100 -2.53 -8.86 3.23
N THR A 101 -1.33 -8.30 3.12
CA THR A 101 -0.93 -7.20 3.98
C THR A 101 -1.70 -5.96 3.59
N CYS A 102 -1.67 -4.93 4.38
CA CYS A 102 -2.15 -3.61 3.98
C CYS A 102 -1.46 -2.55 4.82
N VAL A 103 -0.99 -1.48 4.16
CA VAL A 103 -0.59 -0.25 4.81
C VAL A 103 -1.30 0.91 4.13
N ALA A 104 -1.94 1.77 4.91
CA ALA A 104 -2.65 2.93 4.41
C ALA A 104 -2.32 4.17 5.22
N CYS A 105 -2.26 5.33 4.54
CA CYS A 105 -1.99 6.62 5.14
C CYS A 105 -3.03 7.64 4.68
N ILE A 106 -3.54 8.42 5.63
CA ILE A 106 -4.37 9.60 5.35
C ILE A 106 -3.56 10.83 5.72
N VAL A 107 -3.48 11.78 4.78
CA VAL A 107 -2.98 13.12 5.06
C VAL A 107 -4.15 14.09 5.03
N GLN A 108 -4.40 14.75 6.14
CA GLN A 108 -5.46 15.73 6.31
C GLN A 108 -5.00 16.84 7.25
N ASP A 109 -5.31 18.09 6.93
CA ASP A 109 -4.89 19.26 7.73
C ASP A 109 -3.37 19.33 7.98
N GLY A 110 -2.55 18.87 7.01
CA GLY A 110 -1.10 18.79 7.15
C GLY A 110 -0.62 17.73 8.15
N ILE A 111 -1.47 16.80 8.55
CA ILE A 111 -1.16 15.73 9.50
C ILE A 111 -1.28 14.38 8.82
N ALA A 112 -0.26 13.52 8.97
CA ALA A 112 -0.28 12.14 8.52
C ALA A 112 -0.80 11.21 9.61
N TYR A 113 -1.75 10.34 9.23
CA TYR A 113 -2.34 9.28 10.03
C TYR A 113 -2.20 7.98 9.25
N TRP A 114 -1.86 6.86 9.90
CA TRP A 114 -1.74 5.58 9.19
C TRP A 114 -2.25 4.41 9.98
N ALA A 115 -2.52 3.33 9.27
CA ALA A 115 -2.78 2.00 9.80
C ALA A 115 -2.03 0.97 8.98
N HIS A 116 -1.66 -0.15 9.61
CA HIS A 116 -1.11 -1.28 8.87
C HIS A 116 -1.44 -2.63 9.51
N VAL A 117 -1.39 -3.65 8.66
CA VAL A 117 -1.44 -5.07 9.00
C VAL A 117 -0.45 -5.80 8.11
N GLY A 118 0.45 -6.58 8.69
CA GLY A 118 1.49 -7.29 7.95
C GLY A 118 2.84 -6.58 7.99
N ASP A 119 3.61 -6.71 6.93
CA ASP A 119 4.97 -6.21 6.81
C ASP A 119 5.21 -5.28 5.61
N SER A 120 4.14 -4.88 4.90
CA SER A 120 4.21 -3.70 4.06
C SER A 120 4.44 -2.47 4.93
N ARG A 121 5.33 -1.59 4.50
CA ARG A 121 5.83 -0.49 5.34
C ARG A 121 5.42 0.88 4.86
N LEU A 122 5.24 1.77 5.83
CA LEU A 122 5.24 3.22 5.64
C LEU A 122 6.51 3.80 6.25
N TYR A 123 7.13 4.72 5.50
CA TYR A 123 8.21 5.58 5.95
C TYR A 123 7.78 7.04 5.83
N LEU A 124 7.98 7.81 6.88
CA LEU A 124 7.90 9.28 6.86
C LEU A 124 9.31 9.84 7.03
N LEU A 125 9.76 10.61 6.04
CA LEU A 125 11.10 11.19 6.00
C LEU A 125 11.06 12.71 5.98
N ARG A 126 12.01 13.30 6.68
CA ARG A 126 12.34 14.74 6.58
C ARG A 126 13.79 14.89 6.18
N GLY A 127 14.02 15.33 4.95
CA GLY A 127 15.32 15.15 4.31
C GLY A 127 15.71 13.66 4.32
N SER A 128 16.97 13.33 4.62
CA SER A 128 17.45 11.94 4.69
C SER A 128 17.24 11.28 6.05
N LYS A 129 16.33 11.79 6.88
CA LYS A 129 16.06 11.23 8.22
C LYS A 129 14.69 10.59 8.27
N VAL A 130 14.61 9.31 8.63
CA VAL A 130 13.37 8.63 8.94
C VAL A 130 12.81 9.16 10.27
N LEU A 131 11.65 9.82 10.23
CA LEU A 131 10.95 10.32 11.40
C LEU A 131 10.00 9.28 12.00
N ALA A 132 9.38 8.47 11.14
CA ALA A 132 8.49 7.39 11.54
C ALA A 132 8.55 6.26 10.51
N GLN A 133 8.33 5.05 11.01
CA GLN A 133 8.24 3.81 10.22
C GLN A 133 7.25 2.87 10.90
N THR A 134 6.46 2.14 10.11
CA THR A 134 5.62 1.06 10.63
C THR A 134 6.46 -0.11 11.11
N ARG A 135 5.89 -0.89 12.02
CA ARG A 135 6.58 -2.03 12.63
C ARG A 135 5.96 -3.33 12.14
N ASP A 136 6.73 -4.15 11.46
CA ASP A 136 6.24 -5.35 10.80
C ASP A 136 5.54 -6.32 11.77
N HIS A 137 4.42 -6.88 11.35
CA HIS A 137 3.77 -8.00 12.02
C HIS A 137 4.43 -9.33 11.61
N SER A 138 5.74 -9.41 11.77
CA SER A 138 6.55 -10.58 11.39
C SER A 138 7.15 -11.28 12.60
N LYS A 139 7.39 -12.58 12.46
CA LYS A 139 8.06 -13.38 13.51
C LYS A 139 9.43 -12.84 13.81
N VAL A 140 10.17 -12.43 12.78
CA VAL A 140 11.52 -11.92 12.91
C VAL A 140 11.52 -10.59 13.67
N ARG A 141 10.58 -9.70 13.38
CA ARG A 141 10.43 -8.44 14.11
C ARG A 141 10.17 -8.68 15.60
N ARG A 142 9.31 -9.63 15.95
CA ARG A 142 9.05 -10.00 17.35
C ARG A 142 10.33 -10.51 18.05
N LEU A 143 11.14 -11.32 17.36
CA LEU A 143 12.41 -11.81 17.92
C LEU A 143 13.44 -10.70 18.15
N LEU A 144 13.52 -9.72 17.22
CA LEU A 144 14.34 -8.51 17.37
C LEU A 144 13.92 -7.70 18.60
N ASP A 145 12.61 -7.47 18.76
CA ASP A 145 12.07 -6.69 19.88
C ASP A 145 12.31 -7.36 21.23
N GLU A 146 12.23 -8.68 21.24
CA GLU A 146 12.59 -9.51 22.41
C GLU A 146 14.11 -9.64 22.59
N ARG A 147 14.92 -9.02 21.72
CA ARG A 147 16.39 -9.08 21.72
C ARG A 147 16.94 -10.52 21.66
N LYS A 148 16.21 -11.42 21.01
CA LYS A 148 16.59 -12.82 20.82
C LYS A 148 17.50 -13.03 19.62
N ILE A 149 17.47 -12.11 18.67
CA ILE A 149 18.31 -12.08 17.47
C ILE A 149 18.80 -10.66 17.22
N THR A 150 19.88 -10.52 16.46
CA THR A 150 20.42 -9.25 15.94
C THR A 150 19.78 -8.88 14.60
N GLU A 151 20.00 -7.66 14.13
CA GLU A 151 19.53 -7.22 12.80
C GLU A 151 20.19 -8.05 11.68
N GLU A 152 21.47 -8.42 11.83
CA GLU A 152 22.17 -9.26 10.86
C GLU A 152 21.57 -10.68 10.81
N GLU A 153 21.24 -11.26 11.96
CA GLU A 153 20.58 -12.57 12.04
C GLU A 153 19.17 -12.52 11.46
N ALA A 154 18.46 -11.41 11.67
CA ALA A 154 17.11 -11.20 11.15
C ALA A 154 17.07 -11.26 9.61
N ARG A 155 18.02 -10.63 8.93
CA ARG A 155 18.09 -10.58 7.46
C ARG A 155 18.22 -11.95 6.79
N VAL A 156 18.90 -12.89 7.44
CA VAL A 156 19.14 -14.24 6.92
C VAL A 156 18.26 -15.29 7.59
N HIS A 157 17.34 -14.88 8.45
CA HIS A 157 16.50 -15.80 9.21
C HIS A 157 15.61 -16.65 8.29
N PRO A 158 15.49 -17.97 8.49
CA PRO A 158 14.68 -18.85 7.63
C PRO A 158 13.18 -18.51 7.62
N GLU A 159 12.71 -17.82 8.64
CA GLU A 159 11.31 -17.39 8.75
C GLU A 159 11.14 -15.87 8.59
N LYS A 160 12.05 -15.19 7.87
CA LYS A 160 12.02 -13.72 7.71
C LYS A 160 10.71 -13.22 7.04
N ASN A 161 10.15 -14.00 6.12
CA ASN A 161 8.91 -13.66 5.42
C ASN A 161 7.64 -14.20 6.13
N LYS A 162 7.77 -14.67 7.40
CA LYS A 162 6.64 -15.24 8.13
C LYS A 162 5.94 -14.15 8.94
N ILE A 163 4.81 -13.70 8.45
CA ILE A 163 3.95 -12.75 9.14
C ILE A 163 2.92 -13.46 10.03
N TYR A 164 2.46 -12.80 11.08
CA TYR A 164 1.47 -13.34 12.01
C TYR A 164 0.11 -12.64 11.97
N SER A 165 0.01 -11.50 11.29
CA SER A 165 -1.22 -10.76 11.11
C SER A 165 -1.39 -10.29 9.66
N CYS A 166 -2.59 -10.46 9.10
CA CYS A 166 -2.95 -10.08 7.73
C CYS A 166 -4.47 -9.89 7.61
N LEU A 167 -4.92 -9.23 6.55
CA LEU A 167 -6.33 -9.21 6.16
C LEU A 167 -6.70 -10.53 5.47
N GLY A 168 -7.94 -10.99 5.62
CA GLY A 168 -8.45 -12.22 5.01
C GLY A 168 -8.10 -13.51 5.74
N GLY A 169 -7.34 -13.50 6.80
CA GLY A 169 -7.03 -14.71 7.59
C GLY A 169 -8.25 -15.24 8.36
N VAL A 170 -8.13 -16.44 8.94
CA VAL A 170 -9.17 -17.05 9.79
C VAL A 170 -9.34 -16.30 11.12
N TYR A 171 -8.29 -15.66 11.59
CA TYR A 171 -8.27 -14.88 12.82
C TYR A 171 -8.43 -13.40 12.55
N PRO A 172 -9.09 -12.64 13.46
CA PRO A 172 -9.12 -11.18 13.35
C PRO A 172 -7.72 -10.60 13.22
N PRO A 173 -7.53 -9.58 12.35
CA PRO A 173 -6.23 -8.94 12.18
C PRO A 173 -5.86 -8.10 13.42
N GLU A 174 -4.59 -8.11 13.78
CA GLU A 174 -4.03 -7.07 14.64
C GLU A 174 -3.81 -5.83 13.77
N ILE A 175 -4.59 -4.78 13.99
CA ILE A 175 -4.50 -3.52 13.22
C ILE A 175 -3.73 -2.52 14.05
N ASP A 176 -2.53 -2.17 13.63
CA ASP A 176 -1.76 -1.12 14.27
C ASP A 176 -2.14 0.25 13.71
N LEU A 177 -2.55 1.13 14.62
CA LEU A 177 -2.87 2.52 14.32
C LEU A 177 -1.70 3.41 14.74
N GLY A 178 -1.25 4.24 13.84
CA GLY A 178 -0.16 5.16 14.08
C GLY A 178 -0.39 6.53 13.44
N GLY A 179 0.57 7.42 13.62
CA GLY A 179 0.53 8.74 13.02
C GLY A 179 0.14 9.84 13.99
N LYS A 180 -0.59 10.84 13.46
CA LYS A 180 -0.77 12.15 14.06
C LYS A 180 0.55 12.93 14.11
N VAL A 181 1.30 12.80 12.98
CA VAL A 181 2.56 13.52 12.78
C VAL A 181 2.32 14.67 11.82
N ALA A 182 2.64 15.88 12.25
CA ALA A 182 2.56 17.06 11.41
C ALA A 182 3.63 17.02 10.31
N LEU A 183 3.20 17.20 9.06
CA LEU A 183 4.06 17.30 7.90
C LEU A 183 4.62 18.72 7.79
N SER A 184 5.82 18.82 7.27
CA SER A 184 6.48 20.07 6.86
C SER A 184 6.74 20.06 5.37
N ASP A 185 6.95 21.23 4.80
CA ASP A 185 7.33 21.35 3.38
C ASP A 185 8.57 20.50 3.07
N GLY A 186 8.50 19.73 1.98
CA GLY A 186 9.55 18.80 1.56
C GLY A 186 9.56 17.44 2.27
N ASP A 187 8.65 17.17 3.21
CA ASP A 187 8.54 15.84 3.80
C ASP A 187 8.13 14.81 2.72
N THR A 188 8.66 13.61 2.86
CA THR A 188 8.37 12.49 1.97
C THR A 188 7.66 11.39 2.73
N LEU A 189 6.54 10.90 2.19
CA LEU A 189 5.90 9.66 2.61
C LEU A 189 6.16 8.60 1.54
N LEU A 190 6.59 7.40 1.95
CA LEU A 190 6.73 6.22 1.12
C LEU A 190 5.94 5.08 1.75
N LEU A 191 5.06 4.46 0.97
CA LEU A 191 4.44 3.18 1.29
C LEU A 191 4.99 2.14 0.31
N CYS A 192 5.36 0.94 0.80
CA CYS A 192 5.93 -0.08 -0.08
C CYS A 192 5.69 -1.51 0.44
N SER A 193 5.71 -2.49 -0.47
CA SER A 193 5.73 -3.91 -0.17
C SER A 193 7.14 -4.40 0.21
N ASP A 194 7.24 -5.64 0.68
CA ASP A 194 8.48 -6.26 1.16
C ASP A 194 9.53 -6.44 0.06
N GLY A 195 9.13 -6.59 -1.20
CA GLY A 195 10.06 -6.67 -2.33
C GLY A 195 10.94 -5.43 -2.48
N LEU A 196 10.45 -4.24 -2.09
CA LEU A 196 11.26 -3.03 -2.10
C LEU A 196 12.17 -2.96 -0.86
N TRP A 197 11.58 -2.89 0.34
CA TRP A 197 12.36 -2.69 1.56
C TRP A 197 13.23 -3.91 1.94
N GLY A 198 12.83 -5.12 1.54
CA GLY A 198 13.62 -6.33 1.76
C GLY A 198 14.87 -6.43 0.88
N SER A 199 14.94 -5.64 -0.19
CA SER A 199 16.06 -5.57 -1.14
C SER A 199 16.97 -4.38 -0.93
N LEU A 200 16.56 -3.37 -0.16
CA LEU A 200 17.27 -2.11 0.06
C LEU A 200 17.47 -1.87 1.57
N GLU A 201 18.55 -1.20 1.92
CA GLU A 201 18.78 -0.77 3.30
C GLU A 201 17.96 0.50 3.60
N ASP A 202 17.48 0.64 4.84
CA ASP A 202 16.71 1.82 5.26
C ASP A 202 17.49 3.13 5.06
N ASP A 203 18.80 3.11 5.30
CA ASP A 203 19.69 4.27 5.07
C ASP A 203 19.79 4.64 3.58
N GLU A 204 19.79 3.64 2.68
CA GLU A 204 19.79 3.88 1.23
C GLU A 204 18.46 4.48 0.77
N LEU A 205 17.33 3.95 1.24
CA LEU A 205 16.01 4.51 1.00
C LEU A 205 15.93 5.97 1.47
N ALA A 206 16.36 6.21 2.72
CA ALA A 206 16.33 7.54 3.32
C ALA A 206 17.24 8.54 2.57
N HIS A 207 18.42 8.10 2.15
CA HIS A 207 19.35 8.96 1.39
C HIS A 207 18.76 9.37 0.04
N PHE A 208 18.21 8.42 -0.75
CA PHE A 208 17.64 8.71 -2.05
C PHE A 208 16.39 9.59 -1.97
N LEU A 209 15.46 9.24 -1.09
CA LEU A 209 14.21 9.98 -0.92
C LEU A 209 14.43 11.37 -0.30
N GLY A 210 15.50 11.55 0.46
CA GLY A 210 15.86 12.85 1.02
C GLY A 210 16.66 13.75 0.06
N ALA A 211 17.36 13.16 -0.92
CA ALA A 211 18.19 13.90 -1.87
C ALA A 211 17.46 14.26 -3.17
N PHE A 212 16.42 13.52 -3.55
CA PHE A 212 15.75 13.65 -4.84
C PHE A 212 14.23 13.64 -4.70
N PRO A 213 13.50 14.35 -5.60
CA PRO A 213 12.05 14.25 -5.68
C PRO A 213 11.59 12.83 -5.95
N VAL A 214 10.40 12.45 -5.45
CA VAL A 214 9.85 11.07 -5.59
C VAL A 214 9.74 10.62 -7.04
N LEU A 215 9.47 11.54 -7.98
CA LEU A 215 9.41 11.24 -9.42
C LEU A 215 10.74 10.71 -9.98
N PHE A 216 11.86 11.01 -9.33
CA PHE A 216 13.18 10.55 -9.71
C PHE A 216 13.71 9.46 -8.78
N ALA A 217 13.49 9.60 -7.48
CA ALA A 217 14.02 8.68 -6.47
C ALA A 217 13.37 7.29 -6.58
N VAL A 218 12.04 7.23 -6.64
CA VAL A 218 11.31 5.95 -6.62
C VAL A 218 11.65 5.05 -7.79
N PRO A 219 11.65 5.49 -9.08
CA PRO A 219 12.07 4.64 -10.19
C PRO A 219 13.45 4.02 -10.00
N GLN A 220 14.42 4.78 -9.51
CA GLN A 220 15.77 4.27 -9.29
C GLN A 220 15.86 3.28 -8.13
N LEU A 221 15.10 3.50 -7.06
CA LEU A 221 14.99 2.54 -5.96
C LEU A 221 14.35 1.23 -6.43
N MET A 222 13.29 1.32 -7.25
CA MET A 222 12.64 0.15 -7.85
C MET A 222 13.61 -0.62 -8.76
N ASP A 223 14.36 0.05 -9.62
CA ASP A 223 15.37 -0.57 -10.51
C ASP A 223 16.45 -1.30 -9.70
N ARG A 224 16.92 -0.69 -8.62
CA ARG A 224 17.94 -1.29 -7.76
C ARG A 224 17.40 -2.50 -7.00
N ALA A 225 16.19 -2.41 -6.45
CA ALA A 225 15.55 -3.51 -5.75
C ALA A 225 15.32 -4.70 -6.68
N GLU A 226 14.82 -4.46 -7.89
CA GLU A 226 14.61 -5.49 -8.90
C GLU A 226 15.92 -6.16 -9.32
N LEU A 227 16.98 -5.37 -9.54
CA LEU A 227 18.31 -5.89 -9.87
C LEU A 227 18.88 -6.78 -8.74
N ARG A 228 18.73 -6.37 -7.47
CA ARG A 228 19.20 -7.14 -6.31
C ARG A 228 18.38 -8.40 -6.07
N GLY A 229 17.06 -8.33 -6.25
CA GLY A 229 16.18 -9.49 -6.15
C GLY A 229 16.50 -10.56 -7.19
N GLY A 230 16.89 -10.16 -8.40
CA GLY A 230 17.32 -11.03 -9.48
C GLY A 230 16.29 -12.13 -9.76
N LYS A 231 16.76 -13.39 -9.85
CA LYS A 231 15.90 -14.55 -10.16
C LYS A 231 14.95 -14.96 -9.01
N PHE A 232 15.10 -14.39 -7.85
CA PHE A 232 14.30 -14.69 -6.66
C PHE A 232 13.54 -13.46 -6.15
N GLY A 233 13.57 -12.36 -6.91
CA GLY A 233 12.89 -11.11 -6.57
C GLY A 233 11.39 -11.30 -6.43
N ASP A 234 10.84 -10.67 -5.40
CA ASP A 234 9.40 -10.63 -5.16
C ASP A 234 8.69 -9.60 -6.04
N ASN A 235 7.36 -9.52 -5.92
CA ASN A 235 6.63 -8.36 -6.39
C ASN A 235 7.15 -7.12 -5.68
N LEU A 236 7.25 -6.01 -6.39
CA LEU A 236 7.79 -4.76 -5.87
C LEU A 236 6.76 -3.65 -6.08
N SER A 237 6.35 -3.03 -5.01
CA SER A 237 5.40 -1.91 -5.10
C SER A 237 5.83 -0.76 -4.21
N ALA A 238 5.68 0.44 -4.75
CA ALA A 238 5.97 1.69 -4.08
C ALA A 238 4.94 2.76 -4.44
N LEU A 239 4.48 3.49 -3.44
CA LEU A 239 3.66 4.68 -3.57
C LEU A 239 4.26 5.76 -2.68
N ALA A 240 4.71 6.86 -3.28
CA ALA A 240 5.39 7.91 -2.54
C ALA A 240 4.86 9.31 -2.90
N ILE A 241 4.90 10.20 -1.93
CA ILE A 241 4.61 11.62 -2.12
C ILE A 241 5.72 12.51 -1.57
N ASN A 242 5.93 13.66 -2.23
CA ASN A 242 6.52 14.82 -1.59
C ASN A 242 5.39 15.77 -1.15
N TRP A 243 5.38 16.11 0.11
CA TRP A 243 4.45 17.08 0.67
C TRP A 243 4.93 18.51 0.43
N HIS A 244 3.99 19.41 0.09
CA HIS A 244 4.28 20.82 -0.11
C HIS A 244 3.32 21.66 0.72
N ASP A 245 3.86 22.55 1.55
CA ASP A 245 3.01 23.52 2.24
C ASP A 245 2.36 24.47 1.23
N ALA A 246 1.05 24.69 1.40
CA ALA A 246 0.39 25.79 0.72
C ALA A 246 0.85 27.09 1.43
N GLY A 247 1.86 27.77 0.88
CA GLY A 247 2.30 29.06 1.41
C GLY A 247 1.12 30.03 1.53
N GLU A 248 1.11 30.87 2.57
CA GLU A 248 0.03 31.81 2.92
C GLU A 248 -0.38 32.80 1.81
N ASN A 249 0.26 32.78 0.65
CA ASN A 249 0.09 33.76 -0.42
C ASN A 249 -0.67 33.29 -1.67
N GLU A 250 -1.26 32.12 -1.70
CA GLU A 250 -2.13 31.70 -2.82
C GLU A 250 -3.60 31.55 -2.41
N VAL A 251 -4.24 32.70 -2.12
CA VAL A 251 -5.70 32.83 -2.06
C VAL A 251 -6.25 33.02 -3.48
N ASN A 252 -5.99 32.11 -4.38
CA ASN A 252 -6.71 31.92 -5.65
C ASN A 252 -5.87 31.01 -6.55
N GLY A 253 -6.13 29.74 -6.50
CA GLY A 253 -5.54 28.83 -7.46
C GLY A 253 -5.99 27.40 -7.20
N ASP A 254 -6.52 26.79 -8.23
CA ASP A 254 -6.87 25.40 -8.29
C ASP A 254 -5.75 24.51 -7.68
N ALA A 255 -6.13 23.51 -6.93
CA ALA A 255 -5.20 22.51 -6.40
C ALA A 255 -4.34 21.98 -7.55
N PHE A 256 -3.06 22.35 -7.56
CA PHE A 256 -2.13 21.83 -8.58
C PHE A 256 -1.69 20.44 -8.15
N VAL A 257 -2.40 19.43 -8.67
CA VAL A 257 -1.89 18.07 -8.69
C VAL A 257 -1.15 17.92 -10.02
N SER A 258 0.16 17.77 -9.98
CA SER A 258 0.94 17.42 -11.16
C SER A 258 0.75 15.93 -11.44
N THR A 259 -0.41 15.55 -11.88
CA THR A 259 -0.69 14.29 -12.54
C THR A 259 -0.99 14.58 -13.99
N LEU A 260 -0.51 13.75 -14.91
CA LEU A 260 -1.06 13.68 -16.25
C LEU A 260 -2.60 13.65 -16.10
N LYS A 261 -3.30 14.56 -16.82
CA LYS A 261 -4.76 14.67 -16.76
C LYS A 261 -5.39 13.29 -16.95
N LEU A 262 -5.87 12.74 -15.85
CA LEU A 262 -6.82 11.64 -15.87
C LEU A 262 -8.21 12.29 -15.77
N ASP A 263 -9.16 11.82 -16.59
CA ASP A 263 -10.53 12.29 -16.58
C ASP A 263 -11.15 12.18 -15.18
N HIS A 264 -12.03 13.13 -14.85
CA HIS A 264 -12.77 13.20 -13.59
C HIS A 264 -13.41 11.84 -13.28
N HIS A 265 -12.95 11.15 -12.25
CA HIS A 265 -13.34 9.84 -11.72
C HIS A 265 -12.33 8.70 -11.89
N THR A 266 -11.05 8.97 -12.07
CA THR A 266 -10.11 7.87 -12.24
C THR A 266 -9.34 7.61 -10.96
N ILE A 267 -9.65 6.50 -10.31
CA ILE A 267 -8.73 5.80 -9.42
C ILE A 267 -7.59 5.31 -10.30
N SER A 268 -6.38 5.86 -10.11
CA SER A 268 -5.22 5.34 -10.80
C SER A 268 -4.73 4.07 -10.10
N THR A 269 -5.48 2.99 -10.23
CA THR A 269 -4.92 1.67 -10.01
C THR A 269 -4.19 1.31 -11.29
N HIS A 270 -2.86 1.28 -11.28
CA HIS A 270 -2.14 0.56 -12.31
C HIS A 270 -2.37 -0.93 -12.08
N VAL A 271 -3.43 -1.42 -12.68
CA VAL A 271 -3.48 -2.84 -13.05
C VAL A 271 -2.55 -2.91 -14.25
N ASP A 272 -1.38 -3.52 -14.09
CA ASP A 272 -0.58 -3.90 -15.25
C ASP A 272 -1.52 -4.70 -16.16
N PRO A 273 -1.72 -4.29 -17.44
CA PRO A 273 -2.44 -5.11 -18.36
C PRO A 273 -1.67 -6.42 -18.38
N LEU A 274 -2.30 -7.51 -17.96
CA LEU A 274 -1.78 -8.84 -18.09
C LEU A 274 -1.35 -8.99 -19.54
N THR A 275 -0.06 -8.86 -19.81
CA THR A 275 0.50 -9.35 -21.04
C THR A 275 0.41 -10.88 -20.95
N ALA A 276 -0.77 -11.36 -21.29
CA ALA A 276 -1.03 -12.75 -21.51
C ALA A 276 -0.17 -13.21 -22.68
N LYS A 277 1.01 -13.71 -22.35
CA LYS A 277 1.75 -14.69 -23.17
C LYS A 277 2.60 -15.50 -22.21
N ASP A 278 2.02 -16.51 -21.67
CA ASP A 278 2.43 -17.90 -21.61
C ASP A 278 1.76 -18.65 -20.45
N GLY A 279 0.84 -19.53 -20.82
CA GLY A 279 0.61 -20.81 -20.17
C GLY A 279 -0.24 -20.84 -18.90
N GLY A 280 -1.56 -20.76 -19.03
CA GLY A 280 -2.50 -21.21 -18.00
C GLY A 280 -3.83 -20.47 -18.05
N ASP A 281 -4.74 -20.95 -18.82
CA ASP A 281 -6.21 -20.85 -18.85
C ASP A 281 -6.94 -19.87 -17.88
N PHE A 282 -6.66 -18.57 -17.95
CA PHE A 282 -7.62 -17.54 -17.55
C PHE A 282 -7.92 -16.69 -18.79
N THR A 283 -9.18 -16.65 -19.16
CA THR A 283 -9.64 -15.79 -20.26
C THR A 283 -9.89 -14.38 -19.73
N ASP A 284 -9.84 -13.37 -20.60
CA ASP A 284 -10.20 -11.98 -20.25
C ASP A 284 -11.63 -11.91 -19.63
N ASP A 285 -12.53 -12.82 -20.05
CA ASP A 285 -13.87 -12.98 -19.47
C ASP A 285 -13.86 -13.40 -18.00
N ASP A 286 -12.88 -14.19 -17.57
CA ASP A 286 -12.74 -14.62 -16.17
C ASP A 286 -12.27 -13.47 -15.28
N ILE A 287 -11.42 -12.60 -15.83
CA ILE A 287 -10.91 -11.41 -15.14
C ILE A 287 -12.01 -10.34 -15.05
N GLU A 288 -12.73 -10.05 -16.13
CA GLU A 288 -13.86 -9.13 -16.14
C GLU A 288 -14.98 -9.61 -15.20
N SER A 289 -15.25 -10.92 -15.17
CA SER A 289 -16.20 -11.51 -14.24
C SER A 289 -15.76 -11.34 -12.78
N ALA A 290 -14.48 -11.55 -12.48
CA ALA A 290 -13.94 -11.35 -11.14
C ALA A 290 -14.01 -9.88 -10.71
N ILE A 291 -13.68 -8.95 -11.60
CA ILE A 291 -13.79 -7.50 -11.37
C ILE A 291 -15.25 -7.09 -11.10
N ALA A 292 -16.18 -7.56 -11.92
CA ALA A 292 -17.61 -7.25 -11.74
C ALA A 292 -18.14 -7.80 -10.39
N GLU A 293 -17.68 -8.96 -9.96
CA GLU A 293 -18.07 -9.55 -8.68
C GLU A 293 -17.41 -8.82 -7.49
N ILE A 294 -16.18 -8.35 -7.63
CA ILE A 294 -15.51 -7.49 -6.67
C ILE A 294 -16.31 -6.21 -6.49
N GLN A 295 -16.70 -5.55 -7.58
CA GLN A 295 -17.54 -4.35 -7.55
C GLN A 295 -18.89 -4.59 -6.89
N ALA A 296 -19.54 -5.74 -7.13
CA ALA A 296 -20.77 -6.13 -6.47
C ALA A 296 -20.59 -6.37 -4.96
N ALA A 297 -19.44 -6.92 -4.54
CA ALA A 297 -19.09 -7.07 -3.14
C ALA A 297 -18.88 -5.71 -2.46
N ILE A 298 -18.15 -4.81 -3.10
CA ILE A 298 -17.90 -3.43 -2.65
C ILE A 298 -19.22 -2.69 -2.46
N ALA A 299 -20.15 -2.76 -3.42
CA ALA A 299 -21.46 -2.11 -3.33
C ALA A 299 -22.29 -2.55 -2.09
N LYS A 300 -22.03 -3.73 -1.55
CA LYS A 300 -22.67 -4.23 -0.32
C LYS A 300 -22.09 -3.59 0.94
N TYR A 301 -20.80 -3.27 0.94
CA TYR A 301 -20.05 -2.73 2.10
C TYR A 301 -19.87 -1.21 2.06
N SER A 302 -20.27 -0.57 0.95
CA SER A 302 -20.20 0.87 0.76
C SER A 302 -21.46 1.63 1.22
N LYS A 303 -22.43 0.94 1.84
CA LYS A 303 -23.66 1.54 2.40
C LYS A 303 -23.55 1.80 3.89
#